data_bc1b3c317d61383c8b700fc5de1885de
#
_entry.id   bc1b3c317d61383c8b700fc5de1885de
#
_cell.length_a   1.000
_cell.length_b   1.000
_cell.length_c   1.000
_cell.angle_alpha   90.00
_cell.angle_beta   90.00
_cell.angle_gamma   90.00
#
_symmetry.space_group_name_H-M   'P 1'
#
loop_
_entity.id
_entity.type
_entity.pdbx_description
1 polymer ?
#
loop_
_entity_poly.entity_id
_entity_poly.type
_entity_poly.pdbx_seq_one_letter_code
_entity_poly.pdbx_strand_id
1 'polypeptide(L)'
;MDNFIFHNPTRLIFGKGMIAQLSQQIPADKRIMITFGGGSVKTNGVYEQVIQALEGRDYTEFWGIESNPDISTLKKAIESGKEKNIDFLLAVGGGSVIDGTKLISAGIPYDGDAWELVKKGSAQNTIPLGTVLTIPATGSEMNNGAVISCRETHEKYPFFSSHPVFSILDPTVTFSLPDYQIACGLADTFVHVMEQYMTKTNESYLMDRWSESILRTLVQIAPQIKENKQDYHLMSEFMMSATMALNGFIAMGVSEDWATHMIGHELTALHGMTHGQTLAIVFPGTLRTLADKKRDKILQYGERIWGVTSGVPSVRVSLTIEKTEEFFRNLGLKTRLDEAGIGDDAIEEIVRRFNERGAAYGEDGDVTGEVARRILQNCKSKKETTDTEGTSMKTVILTSFKSDVRAHMLQDLLKNEGI
;
A
#
# COMPACT_ATOMS: atom_id res chain seq x y z
N MET A 1 -13.78 -14.83 14.84
CA MET A 1 -12.31 -14.78 14.87
C MET A 1 -11.79 -16.19 14.71
N ASP A 2 -11.02 -16.45 13.66
CA ASP A 2 -10.45 -17.76 13.36
C ASP A 2 -9.23 -18.05 14.22
N ASN A 3 -8.76 -19.31 14.22
CA ASN A 3 -7.53 -19.69 14.91
C ASN A 3 -6.33 -19.05 14.20
N PHE A 4 -5.39 -18.49 14.93
CA PHE A 4 -4.20 -17.88 14.39
C PHE A 4 -2.98 -18.12 15.28
N ILE A 5 -1.78 -17.95 14.70
CA ILE A 5 -0.51 -17.84 15.41
C ILE A 5 0.09 -16.49 15.00
N PHE A 6 0.31 -15.62 15.97
CA PHE A 6 0.99 -14.35 15.73
C PHE A 6 2.39 -14.38 16.31
N HIS A 7 3.40 -14.17 15.49
CA HIS A 7 4.78 -14.04 15.89
C HIS A 7 5.48 -13.05 14.97
N ASN A 8 5.89 -11.92 15.51
CA ASN A 8 6.69 -10.93 14.77
C ASN A 8 8.04 -10.76 15.48
N PRO A 9 9.12 -11.33 14.93
CA PRO A 9 10.44 -11.35 15.56
C PRO A 9 11.22 -10.04 15.39
N THR A 10 10.72 -9.09 14.60
CA THR A 10 11.43 -7.84 14.30
C THR A 10 11.54 -6.94 15.50
N ARG A 11 12.77 -6.59 15.90
CA ARG A 11 13.03 -5.55 16.89
C ARG A 11 12.79 -4.17 16.24
N LEU A 12 11.76 -3.47 16.68
CA LEU A 12 11.48 -2.12 16.22
C LEU A 12 12.23 -1.08 17.07
N ILE A 13 13.02 -0.22 16.41
CA ILE A 13 13.83 0.84 17.03
C ILE A 13 13.33 2.17 16.45
N PHE A 14 12.59 2.92 17.25
CA PHE A 14 11.88 4.10 16.80
C PHE A 14 12.37 5.37 17.50
N GLY A 15 12.54 6.44 16.74
CA GLY A 15 12.79 7.77 17.27
C GLY A 15 13.88 8.55 16.53
N LYS A 16 13.97 9.82 16.86
CA LYS A 16 14.97 10.74 16.28
C LYS A 16 16.39 10.32 16.66
N GLY A 17 17.28 10.22 15.66
CA GLY A 17 18.69 9.87 15.83
C GLY A 17 18.94 8.39 16.07
N MET A 18 17.94 7.53 15.94
CA MET A 18 18.08 6.09 16.22
C MET A 18 18.94 5.34 15.20
N ILE A 19 19.30 5.92 14.06
CA ILE A 19 20.26 5.33 13.12
C ILE A 19 21.62 5.07 13.80
N ALA A 20 22.00 5.88 14.77
CA ALA A 20 23.20 5.67 15.57
C ALA A 20 23.24 4.34 16.34
N GLN A 21 22.08 3.67 16.53
CA GLN A 21 22.01 2.36 17.19
C GLN A 21 22.46 1.18 16.30
N LEU A 22 22.70 1.38 15.00
CA LEU A 22 23.07 0.33 14.04
C LEU A 22 24.25 -0.52 14.52
N SER A 23 25.31 0.09 15.08
CA SER A 23 26.49 -0.63 15.55
C SER A 23 26.19 -1.66 16.65
N GLN A 24 25.11 -1.44 17.40
CA GLN A 24 24.68 -2.34 18.48
C GLN A 24 23.75 -3.46 17.98
N GLN A 25 23.19 -3.33 16.78
CA GLN A 25 22.22 -4.29 16.26
C GLN A 25 22.85 -5.38 15.39
N ILE A 26 23.99 -5.10 14.77
CA ILE A 26 24.68 -6.02 13.87
C ILE A 26 25.87 -6.64 14.61
N PRO A 27 26.01 -7.98 14.72
CA PRO A 27 27.18 -8.61 15.33
C PRO A 27 28.50 -8.17 14.69
N ALA A 28 29.56 -8.01 15.49
CA ALA A 28 30.80 -7.37 15.03
C ALA A 28 31.58 -8.14 13.96
N ASP A 29 31.38 -9.44 13.90
CA ASP A 29 32.05 -10.38 12.98
C ASP A 29 31.40 -10.48 11.59
N LYS A 30 30.28 -9.77 11.37
CA LYS A 30 29.52 -9.87 10.13
C LYS A 30 30.12 -9.10 8.95
N ARG A 31 30.10 -9.75 7.79
CA ARG A 31 30.35 -9.12 6.47
C ARG A 31 29.03 -8.60 5.92
N ILE A 32 28.91 -7.29 5.87
CA ILE A 32 27.66 -6.62 5.62
C ILE A 32 27.57 -6.21 4.13
N MET A 33 26.45 -6.46 3.48
CA MET A 33 26.09 -5.73 2.27
C MET A 33 25.00 -4.71 2.64
N ILE A 34 25.29 -3.44 2.40
CA ILE A 34 24.33 -2.35 2.54
C ILE A 34 23.66 -2.15 1.17
N THR A 35 22.35 -2.27 1.11
CA THR A 35 21.58 -2.10 -0.12
C THR A 35 20.87 -0.75 -0.12
N PHE A 36 20.94 -0.06 -1.26
CA PHE A 36 20.40 1.28 -1.46
C PHE A 36 19.57 1.36 -2.76
N GLY A 37 18.68 2.36 -2.81
CA GLY A 37 17.98 2.74 -4.03
C GLY A 37 18.78 3.71 -4.92
N GLY A 38 18.09 4.69 -5.51
CA GLY A 38 18.64 5.63 -6.49
C GLY A 38 19.53 6.75 -5.94
N GLY A 39 19.84 6.80 -4.64
CA GLY A 39 20.82 7.73 -4.08
C GLY A 39 20.24 8.93 -3.32
N SER A 40 18.93 9.07 -3.13
CA SER A 40 18.30 10.13 -2.32
C SER A 40 18.83 10.20 -0.88
N VAL A 41 19.25 9.07 -0.32
CA VAL A 41 19.84 8.96 1.02
C VAL A 41 21.15 9.75 1.17
N LYS A 42 21.86 10.05 0.07
CA LYS A 42 23.07 10.89 0.05
C LYS A 42 22.78 12.38 0.20
N THR A 43 21.56 12.80 -0.12
CA THR A 43 21.17 14.21 -0.08
C THR A 43 20.41 14.59 1.20
N ASN A 44 19.94 13.62 1.97
CA ASN A 44 19.16 13.86 3.18
C ASN A 44 19.88 13.49 4.49
N GLY A 45 21.18 13.16 4.41
CA GLY A 45 22.02 12.87 5.58
C GLY A 45 21.83 11.45 6.18
N VAL A 46 21.01 10.59 5.57
CA VAL A 46 20.84 9.20 6.04
C VAL A 46 22.08 8.37 5.75
N TYR A 47 22.68 8.55 4.56
CA TYR A 47 23.89 7.82 4.17
C TYR A 47 25.02 8.07 5.17
N GLU A 48 25.31 9.33 5.46
CA GLU A 48 26.38 9.73 6.37
C GLU A 48 26.16 9.14 7.78
N GLN A 49 24.93 9.16 8.29
CA GLN A 49 24.59 8.58 9.58
C GLN A 49 24.80 7.05 9.61
N VAL A 50 24.40 6.35 8.53
CA VAL A 50 24.60 4.91 8.41
C VAL A 50 26.08 4.54 8.38
N ILE A 51 26.89 5.24 7.53
CA ILE A 51 28.33 4.97 7.40
C ILE A 51 29.07 5.30 8.70
N GLN A 52 28.72 6.41 9.35
CA GLN A 52 29.27 6.75 10.66
C GLN A 52 28.96 5.70 11.72
N ALA A 53 27.73 5.19 11.75
CA ALA A 53 27.33 4.15 12.72
C ALA A 53 28.00 2.79 12.45
N LEU A 54 28.52 2.56 11.24
CA LEU A 54 29.23 1.35 10.83
C LEU A 54 30.74 1.56 10.69
N GLU A 55 31.29 2.64 11.25
CA GLU A 55 32.73 2.90 11.21
C GLU A 55 33.53 1.72 11.80
N GLY A 56 34.57 1.28 11.08
CA GLY A 56 35.38 0.12 11.45
C GLY A 56 34.76 -1.25 11.20
N ARG A 57 33.60 -1.33 10.55
CA ARG A 57 32.92 -2.57 10.18
C ARG A 57 33.33 -3.02 8.77
N ASP A 58 33.28 -4.33 8.53
CA ASP A 58 33.45 -4.89 7.18
C ASP A 58 32.12 -4.80 6.42
N TYR A 59 32.06 -3.88 5.45
CA TYR A 59 30.85 -3.73 4.62
C TYR A 59 31.18 -3.47 3.15
N THR A 60 30.23 -3.81 2.29
CA THR A 60 30.19 -3.45 0.88
C THR A 60 28.84 -2.78 0.58
N GLU A 61 28.83 -1.93 -0.43
CA GLU A 61 27.62 -1.23 -0.87
C GLU A 61 27.07 -1.81 -2.16
N PHE A 62 25.76 -1.92 -2.28
CA PHE A 62 25.05 -2.20 -3.50
C PHE A 62 24.01 -1.12 -3.76
N TRP A 63 24.12 -0.44 -4.90
CA TRP A 63 23.28 0.68 -5.29
C TRP A 63 22.38 0.33 -6.47
N GLY A 64 21.26 1.04 -6.58
CA GLY A 64 20.41 1.03 -7.77
C GLY A 64 19.22 0.09 -7.68
N ILE A 65 18.81 -0.35 -6.47
CA ILE A 65 17.52 -1.01 -6.33
C ILE A 65 16.42 0.02 -6.62
N GLU A 66 15.74 -0.18 -7.71
CA GLU A 66 14.72 0.73 -8.23
C GLU A 66 13.36 0.57 -7.55
N SER A 67 12.48 1.55 -7.72
CA SER A 67 11.07 1.40 -7.39
C SER A 67 10.48 0.21 -8.15
N ASN A 68 9.71 -0.66 -7.47
CA ASN A 68 9.30 -1.97 -7.97
C ASN A 68 10.53 -2.79 -8.37
N PRO A 69 11.25 -3.37 -7.40
CA PRO A 69 12.57 -3.93 -7.59
C PRO A 69 12.58 -5.04 -8.66
N ASP A 70 13.46 -4.90 -9.65
CA ASP A 70 13.53 -5.80 -10.79
C ASP A 70 14.49 -6.96 -10.53
N ILE A 71 14.08 -8.15 -10.92
CA ILE A 71 14.87 -9.37 -10.74
C ILE A 71 16.27 -9.28 -11.36
N SER A 72 16.44 -8.56 -12.48
CA SER A 72 17.73 -8.43 -13.15
C SER A 72 18.75 -7.64 -12.32
N THR A 73 18.29 -6.60 -11.60
CA THR A 73 19.10 -5.83 -10.65
C THR A 73 19.43 -6.68 -9.42
N LEU A 74 18.45 -7.40 -8.89
CA LEU A 74 18.64 -8.21 -7.67
C LEU A 74 19.57 -9.41 -7.89
N LYS A 75 19.57 -10.03 -9.08
CA LYS A 75 20.53 -11.09 -9.44
C LYS A 75 21.98 -10.61 -9.35
N LYS A 76 22.28 -9.38 -9.78
CA LYS A 76 23.62 -8.78 -9.65
C LYS A 76 24.04 -8.62 -8.18
N ALA A 77 23.10 -8.22 -7.33
CA ALA A 77 23.36 -8.11 -5.89
C ALA A 77 23.61 -9.50 -5.26
N ILE A 78 22.83 -10.50 -5.64
CA ILE A 78 23.00 -11.90 -5.19
C ILE A 78 24.36 -12.44 -5.60
N GLU A 79 24.79 -12.27 -6.84
CA GLU A 79 26.10 -12.68 -7.35
C GLU A 79 27.23 -12.00 -6.54
N SER A 80 27.17 -10.68 -6.40
CA SER A 80 28.13 -9.93 -5.58
C SER A 80 28.15 -10.41 -4.13
N GLY A 81 26.98 -10.74 -3.56
CA GLY A 81 26.86 -11.25 -2.20
C GLY A 81 27.52 -12.63 -2.03
N LYS A 82 27.37 -13.53 -3.00
CA LYS A 82 28.04 -14.83 -3.05
C LYS A 82 29.55 -14.69 -3.15
N GLU A 83 30.04 -13.89 -4.10
CA GLU A 83 31.47 -13.65 -4.31
C GLU A 83 32.19 -13.10 -3.07
N LYS A 84 31.53 -12.18 -2.37
CA LYS A 84 32.06 -11.51 -1.15
C LYS A 84 31.75 -12.27 0.13
N ASN A 85 31.08 -13.40 0.04
CA ASN A 85 30.65 -14.21 1.19
C ASN A 85 29.89 -13.39 2.23
N ILE A 86 28.93 -12.58 1.79
CA ILE A 86 28.09 -11.74 2.64
C ILE A 86 27.24 -12.63 3.55
N ASP A 87 27.18 -12.30 4.83
CA ASP A 87 26.42 -13.04 5.84
C ASP A 87 25.47 -12.17 6.67
N PHE A 88 25.36 -10.88 6.31
CA PHE A 88 24.35 -9.96 6.83
C PHE A 88 23.98 -8.91 5.79
N LEU A 89 22.69 -8.55 5.70
CA LEU A 89 22.20 -7.49 4.83
C LEU A 89 21.65 -6.32 5.64
N LEU A 90 21.88 -5.10 5.16
CA LEU A 90 21.28 -3.89 5.69
C LEU A 90 20.56 -3.13 4.58
N ALA A 91 19.24 -3.14 4.59
CA ALA A 91 18.44 -2.35 3.65
C ALA A 91 18.29 -0.91 4.13
N VAL A 92 18.76 0.06 3.36
CA VAL A 92 18.62 1.48 3.66
C VAL A 92 17.80 2.14 2.57
N GLY A 93 16.49 2.27 2.81
CA GLY A 93 15.56 2.75 1.80
C GLY A 93 14.08 2.59 2.18
N GLY A 94 13.21 2.77 1.21
CA GLY A 94 11.78 2.47 1.32
C GLY A 94 11.49 1.00 1.04
N GLY A 95 10.19 0.65 0.98
CA GLY A 95 9.71 -0.71 0.77
C GLY A 95 10.37 -1.45 -0.38
N SER A 96 10.59 -0.82 -1.53
CA SER A 96 11.24 -1.46 -2.69
C SER A 96 12.67 -1.93 -2.41
N VAL A 97 13.44 -1.15 -1.66
CA VAL A 97 14.80 -1.56 -1.25
C VAL A 97 14.73 -2.72 -0.27
N ILE A 98 13.80 -2.67 0.67
CA ILE A 98 13.60 -3.73 1.67
C ILE A 98 13.13 -5.02 0.99
N ASP A 99 12.17 -4.93 0.08
CA ASP A 99 11.65 -6.07 -0.69
C ASP A 99 12.75 -6.74 -1.53
N GLY A 100 13.52 -5.92 -2.27
CA GLY A 100 14.67 -6.40 -3.02
C GLY A 100 15.70 -7.08 -2.11
N THR A 101 15.96 -6.52 -0.93
CA THR A 101 16.91 -7.08 0.04
C THR A 101 16.42 -8.41 0.62
N LYS A 102 15.11 -8.59 0.80
CA LYS A 102 14.53 -9.87 1.21
C LYS A 102 14.77 -10.96 0.17
N LEU A 103 14.66 -10.64 -1.13
CA LEU A 103 15.02 -11.61 -2.17
C LEU A 103 16.53 -11.86 -2.23
N ILE A 104 17.36 -10.84 -2.06
CA ILE A 104 18.82 -11.00 -1.99
C ILE A 104 19.18 -11.92 -0.82
N SER A 105 18.54 -11.74 0.34
CA SER A 105 18.72 -12.58 1.54
C SER A 105 18.44 -14.06 1.27
N ALA A 106 17.42 -14.37 0.47
CA ALA A 106 17.08 -15.74 0.07
C ALA A 106 17.95 -16.24 -1.09
N GLY A 107 18.36 -15.38 -2.00
CA GLY A 107 19.09 -15.73 -3.21
C GLY A 107 20.56 -16.03 -2.96
N ILE A 108 21.21 -15.42 -1.97
CA ILE A 108 22.61 -15.68 -1.64
C ILE A 108 22.83 -17.17 -1.27
N PRO A 109 22.06 -17.79 -0.37
CA PRO A 109 22.23 -19.21 -0.05
C PRO A 109 21.58 -20.17 -1.06
N TYR A 110 20.99 -19.68 -2.15
CA TYR A 110 20.30 -20.49 -3.15
C TYR A 110 21.16 -20.72 -4.40
N ASP A 111 21.28 -21.97 -4.84
CA ASP A 111 22.12 -22.34 -6.00
C ASP A 111 21.42 -22.19 -7.36
N GLY A 112 20.10 -21.98 -7.37
CA GLY A 112 19.30 -21.81 -8.60
C GLY A 112 19.07 -20.36 -9.00
N ASP A 113 18.18 -20.16 -9.97
CA ASP A 113 17.73 -18.84 -10.39
C ASP A 113 16.79 -18.23 -9.34
N ALA A 114 17.12 -17.03 -8.83
CA ALA A 114 16.32 -16.35 -7.82
C ALA A 114 14.86 -16.06 -8.27
N TRP A 115 14.59 -15.96 -9.58
CA TRP A 115 13.22 -15.83 -10.09
C TRP A 115 12.35 -17.06 -9.83
N GLU A 116 12.97 -18.24 -9.76
CA GLU A 116 12.26 -19.46 -9.36
C GLU A 116 11.76 -19.40 -7.92
N LEU A 117 12.51 -18.77 -6.99
CA LEU A 117 12.06 -18.53 -5.63
C LEU A 117 10.82 -17.64 -5.62
N VAL A 118 10.82 -16.57 -6.42
CA VAL A 118 9.68 -15.66 -6.55
C VAL A 118 8.45 -16.40 -7.11
N LYS A 119 8.62 -17.18 -8.19
CA LYS A 119 7.53 -17.98 -8.77
C LYS A 119 7.01 -19.06 -7.81
N LYS A 120 7.86 -19.58 -6.96
CA LYS A 120 7.50 -20.53 -5.89
C LYS A 120 6.76 -19.85 -4.72
N GLY A 121 6.83 -18.51 -4.65
CA GLY A 121 6.15 -17.68 -3.68
C GLY A 121 6.82 -17.59 -2.31
N SER A 122 7.84 -18.39 -2.01
CA SER A 122 8.52 -18.33 -0.71
C SER A 122 9.91 -18.95 -0.68
N ALA A 123 10.73 -18.50 0.28
CA ALA A 123 12.00 -19.13 0.65
C ALA A 123 12.19 -19.09 2.18
N GLN A 124 12.72 -20.17 2.75
CA GLN A 124 12.98 -20.28 4.18
C GLN A 124 14.46 -20.19 4.56
N ASN A 125 15.36 -20.57 3.63
CA ASN A 125 16.81 -20.43 3.84
C ASN A 125 17.25 -19.03 3.43
N THR A 126 17.61 -18.20 4.41
CA THR A 126 17.94 -16.78 4.22
C THR A 126 19.10 -16.37 5.10
N ILE A 127 19.87 -15.38 4.67
CA ILE A 127 20.78 -14.68 5.57
C ILE A 127 20.04 -13.56 6.31
N PRO A 128 20.43 -13.23 7.56
CA PRO A 128 19.73 -12.19 8.33
C PRO A 128 19.83 -10.81 7.69
N LEU A 129 18.77 -10.03 7.84
CA LEU A 129 18.73 -8.64 7.37
C LEU A 129 18.19 -7.69 8.45
N GLY A 130 18.72 -6.48 8.46
CA GLY A 130 18.17 -5.33 9.19
C GLY A 130 17.71 -4.24 8.24
N THR A 131 16.94 -3.26 8.72
CA THR A 131 16.47 -2.15 7.87
C THR A 131 16.65 -0.79 8.53
N VAL A 132 16.87 0.24 7.71
CA VAL A 132 16.69 1.65 8.02
C VAL A 132 15.63 2.19 7.06
N LEU A 133 14.43 2.40 7.57
CA LEU A 133 13.29 2.82 6.76
C LEU A 133 13.40 4.30 6.42
N THR A 134 13.25 4.65 5.13
CA THR A 134 13.27 6.05 4.67
C THR A 134 11.95 6.53 4.09
N ILE A 135 11.07 5.62 3.68
CA ILE A 135 9.75 5.93 3.11
C ILE A 135 8.71 5.02 3.74
N PRO A 136 7.84 5.52 4.63
CA PRO A 136 6.76 4.74 5.20
C PRO A 136 5.65 4.51 4.17
N ALA A 137 5.26 3.25 3.97
CA ALA A 137 4.15 2.84 3.10
C ALA A 137 3.80 1.36 3.29
N THR A 138 4.72 0.46 2.93
CA THR A 138 4.49 -0.97 2.71
C THR A 138 4.53 -1.85 3.97
N GLY A 139 4.98 -1.32 5.10
CA GLY A 139 5.23 -2.15 6.30
C GLY A 139 6.29 -3.24 6.11
N SER A 140 7.04 -3.24 5.00
CA SER A 140 8.05 -4.27 4.68
C SER A 140 9.15 -4.38 5.72
N GLU A 141 9.40 -3.32 6.46
CA GLU A 141 10.34 -3.28 7.59
C GLU A 141 9.91 -4.15 8.78
N MET A 142 8.64 -4.57 8.83
CA MET A 142 8.12 -5.37 9.96
C MET A 142 7.24 -6.54 9.49
N ASN A 143 7.40 -7.00 8.25
CA ASN A 143 6.76 -8.22 7.74
C ASN A 143 7.77 -9.07 6.97
N ASN A 144 7.36 -10.25 6.53
CA ASN A 144 8.17 -11.18 5.74
C ASN A 144 7.82 -11.18 4.24
N GLY A 145 6.86 -10.36 3.82
CA GLY A 145 6.46 -10.22 2.44
C GLY A 145 7.42 -9.31 1.65
N ALA A 146 7.51 -9.55 0.37
CA ALA A 146 8.18 -8.71 -0.62
C ALA A 146 7.43 -8.81 -1.94
N VAL A 147 7.55 -7.83 -2.82
CA VAL A 147 6.97 -7.87 -4.16
C VAL A 147 8.06 -7.58 -5.18
N ILE A 148 8.30 -8.53 -6.06
CA ILE A 148 9.40 -8.50 -7.03
C ILE A 148 8.84 -8.42 -8.44
N SER A 149 9.45 -7.57 -9.26
CA SER A 149 9.10 -7.38 -10.67
C SER A 149 10.06 -8.12 -11.60
N CYS A 150 9.54 -8.54 -12.74
CA CYS A 150 10.30 -8.90 -13.91
C CYS A 150 9.82 -8.01 -15.07
N ARG A 151 10.60 -6.99 -15.41
CA ARG A 151 10.22 -6.05 -16.47
C ARG A 151 10.24 -6.66 -17.84
N GLU A 152 11.10 -7.65 -18.07
CA GLU A 152 11.21 -8.37 -19.34
C GLU A 152 9.91 -9.08 -19.70
N THR A 153 9.23 -9.68 -18.72
CA THR A 153 7.97 -10.40 -18.90
C THR A 153 6.75 -9.62 -18.44
N HIS A 154 6.95 -8.38 -17.97
CA HIS A 154 5.90 -7.54 -17.36
C HIS A 154 5.14 -8.25 -16.23
N GLU A 155 5.89 -8.96 -15.36
CA GLU A 155 5.33 -9.68 -14.22
C GLU A 155 5.69 -8.99 -12.89
N LYS A 156 4.81 -9.12 -11.91
CA LYS A 156 5.03 -8.63 -10.55
C LYS A 156 4.33 -9.57 -9.57
N TYR A 157 5.11 -10.26 -8.74
CA TYR A 157 4.60 -11.29 -7.84
C TYR A 157 4.98 -11.06 -6.38
N PRO A 158 4.08 -11.42 -5.45
CA PRO A 158 4.42 -11.50 -4.04
C PRO A 158 5.37 -12.68 -3.77
N PHE A 159 6.26 -12.47 -2.81
CA PHE A 159 7.24 -13.43 -2.36
C PHE A 159 7.39 -13.35 -0.85
N PHE A 160 7.42 -14.46 -0.14
CA PHE A 160 7.56 -14.51 1.31
C PHE A 160 8.92 -15.06 1.72
N SER A 161 9.60 -14.33 2.59
CA SER A 161 10.96 -14.63 3.06
C SER A 161 11.01 -14.55 4.58
N SER A 162 12.13 -14.11 5.15
CA SER A 162 12.26 -13.85 6.58
C SER A 162 11.87 -12.41 6.95
N HIS A 163 11.44 -12.22 8.19
CA HIS A 163 11.33 -10.89 8.77
C HIS A 163 12.71 -10.26 8.94
N PRO A 164 12.83 -8.92 8.86
CA PRO A 164 14.02 -8.24 9.37
C PRO A 164 14.26 -8.55 10.84
N VAL A 165 15.52 -8.75 11.24
CA VAL A 165 15.86 -8.99 12.66
C VAL A 165 15.73 -7.72 13.51
N PHE A 166 15.89 -6.57 12.87
CA PHE A 166 15.58 -5.24 13.43
C PHE A 166 15.20 -4.26 12.33
N SER A 167 14.48 -3.21 12.73
CA SER A 167 14.15 -2.10 11.85
C SER A 167 14.27 -0.78 12.58
N ILE A 168 15.05 0.16 12.01
CA ILE A 168 15.22 1.50 12.54
C ILE A 168 14.31 2.46 11.79
N LEU A 169 13.50 3.15 12.56
CA LEU A 169 12.50 4.11 12.12
C LEU A 169 12.80 5.47 12.74
N ASP A 170 13.39 6.37 11.98
CA ASP A 170 13.61 7.77 12.38
C ASP A 170 12.68 8.68 11.56
N PRO A 171 11.62 9.24 12.14
CA PRO A 171 10.67 10.09 11.39
C PRO A 171 11.33 11.29 10.71
N THR A 172 12.48 11.77 11.19
CA THR A 172 13.14 12.94 10.60
C THR A 172 13.67 12.69 9.18
N VAL A 173 13.94 11.43 8.83
CA VAL A 173 14.42 11.09 7.47
C VAL A 173 13.36 11.30 6.40
N THR A 174 12.09 11.37 6.80
CA THR A 174 10.94 11.57 5.89
C THR A 174 10.74 13.03 5.48
N PHE A 175 11.37 14.00 6.16
CA PHE A 175 11.17 15.44 5.91
C PHE A 175 11.56 15.87 4.50
N SER A 176 12.48 15.15 3.88
CA SER A 176 12.95 15.41 2.51
C SER A 176 12.11 14.73 1.42
N LEU A 177 11.12 13.92 1.79
CA LEU A 177 10.32 13.19 0.81
C LEU A 177 9.52 14.15 -0.08
N PRO A 178 9.45 13.90 -1.39
CA PRO A 178 8.51 14.59 -2.28
C PRO A 178 7.05 14.36 -1.83
N ASP A 179 6.21 15.38 -1.97
CA ASP A 179 4.80 15.32 -1.56
C ASP A 179 4.04 14.17 -2.24
N TYR A 180 4.35 13.90 -3.50
CA TYR A 180 3.77 12.76 -4.23
C TYR A 180 4.11 11.40 -3.59
N GLN A 181 5.33 11.23 -3.07
CA GLN A 181 5.72 9.99 -2.39
C GLN A 181 5.00 9.84 -1.04
N ILE A 182 4.84 10.94 -0.30
CA ILE A 182 4.05 10.96 0.93
C ILE A 182 2.59 10.60 0.63
N ALA A 183 1.99 11.22 -0.40
CA ALA A 183 0.63 10.92 -0.84
C ALA A 183 0.46 9.45 -1.22
N CYS A 184 1.38 8.89 -1.99
CA CYS A 184 1.36 7.47 -2.35
C CYS A 184 1.52 6.57 -1.12
N GLY A 185 2.38 6.93 -0.16
CA GLY A 185 2.57 6.17 1.08
C GLY A 185 1.33 6.20 1.98
N LEU A 186 0.67 7.35 2.11
CA LEU A 186 -0.60 7.48 2.84
C LEU A 186 -1.72 6.65 2.20
N ALA A 187 -1.83 6.67 0.87
CA ALA A 187 -2.82 5.88 0.14
C ALA A 187 -2.54 4.38 0.26
N ASP A 188 -1.29 3.95 0.14
CA ASP A 188 -0.86 2.57 0.30
C ASP A 188 -1.17 2.04 1.70
N THR A 189 -0.76 2.77 2.73
CA THR A 189 -1.09 2.46 4.13
C THR A 189 -2.59 2.34 4.36
N PHE A 190 -3.37 3.29 3.81
CA PHE A 190 -4.83 3.28 3.93
C PHE A 190 -5.44 2.04 3.29
N VAL A 191 -5.02 1.68 2.08
CA VAL A 191 -5.57 0.51 1.37
C VAL A 191 -5.09 -0.79 1.99
N HIS A 192 -3.86 -0.89 2.53
CA HIS A 192 -3.43 -2.05 3.32
C HIS A 192 -4.39 -2.35 4.48
N VAL A 193 -4.76 -1.32 5.24
CA VAL A 193 -5.75 -1.49 6.32
C VAL A 193 -7.10 -1.88 5.75
N MET A 194 -7.54 -1.23 4.65
CA MET A 194 -8.85 -1.47 4.08
C MET A 194 -9.02 -2.90 3.53
N GLU A 195 -7.99 -3.51 2.97
CA GLU A 195 -8.09 -4.90 2.46
C GLU A 195 -8.08 -5.96 3.58
N GLN A 196 -7.69 -5.61 4.78
CA GLN A 196 -7.83 -6.44 5.99
C GLN A 196 -9.12 -6.12 6.76
N TYR A 197 -9.67 -4.93 6.61
CA TYR A 197 -10.88 -4.46 7.30
C TYR A 197 -12.16 -4.63 6.48
N MET A 198 -12.13 -4.36 5.17
CA MET A 198 -13.30 -4.38 4.28
C MET A 198 -13.65 -5.80 3.81
N THR A 199 -13.75 -6.71 4.74
CA THR A 199 -14.04 -8.14 4.56
C THR A 199 -15.36 -8.51 5.23
N LYS A 200 -15.43 -9.65 5.89
CA LYS A 200 -16.65 -10.14 6.56
C LYS A 200 -17.00 -9.28 7.77
N THR A 201 -18.27 -9.01 7.96
CA THR A 201 -18.76 -8.30 9.14
C THR A 201 -18.75 -9.20 10.39
N ASN A 202 -18.48 -8.60 11.56
CA ASN A 202 -18.55 -9.24 12.87
C ASN A 202 -17.56 -10.39 13.13
N GLU A 203 -16.50 -10.53 12.34
CA GLU A 203 -15.45 -11.51 12.63
C GLU A 203 -14.70 -11.15 13.91
N SER A 204 -14.31 -9.87 14.07
CA SER A 204 -13.64 -9.38 15.26
C SER A 204 -13.89 -7.89 15.51
N TYR A 205 -14.56 -7.57 16.59
CA TYR A 205 -14.73 -6.16 17.01
C TYR A 205 -13.38 -5.49 17.35
N LEU A 206 -12.42 -6.24 17.87
CA LEU A 206 -11.12 -5.70 18.28
C LEU A 206 -10.29 -5.34 17.05
N MET A 207 -10.17 -6.25 16.07
CA MET A 207 -9.42 -6.00 14.83
C MET A 207 -10.06 -4.85 14.04
N ASP A 208 -11.39 -4.79 13.98
CA ASP A 208 -12.11 -3.68 13.39
C ASP A 208 -11.71 -2.35 14.01
N ARG A 209 -11.69 -2.26 15.36
CA ARG A 209 -11.36 -1.00 16.06
C ARG A 209 -9.90 -0.60 15.90
N TRP A 210 -8.97 -1.55 15.86
CA TRP A 210 -7.57 -1.25 15.58
C TRP A 210 -7.37 -0.75 14.15
N SER A 211 -8.01 -1.38 13.17
CA SER A 211 -8.05 -0.91 11.79
C SER A 211 -8.66 0.49 11.68
N GLU A 212 -9.80 0.71 12.32
CA GLU A 212 -10.48 2.01 12.37
C GLU A 212 -9.62 3.09 13.03
N SER A 213 -8.84 2.74 14.05
CA SER A 213 -7.91 3.67 14.70
C SER A 213 -6.83 4.14 13.73
N ILE A 214 -6.20 3.23 12.98
CA ILE A 214 -5.20 3.57 11.96
C ILE A 214 -5.83 4.45 10.86
N LEU A 215 -6.99 4.05 10.33
CA LEU A 215 -7.70 4.82 9.28
C LEU A 215 -8.03 6.24 9.74
N ARG A 216 -8.55 6.38 10.95
CA ARG A 216 -8.89 7.71 11.52
C ARG A 216 -7.64 8.56 11.71
N THR A 217 -6.55 7.97 12.17
CA THR A 217 -5.26 8.67 12.28
C THR A 217 -4.82 9.19 10.92
N LEU A 218 -4.80 8.35 9.89
CA LEU A 218 -4.42 8.75 8.53
C LEU A 218 -5.29 9.88 7.98
N VAL A 219 -6.62 9.78 8.13
CA VAL A 219 -7.56 10.82 7.69
C VAL A 219 -7.31 12.14 8.42
N GLN A 220 -6.97 12.09 9.70
CA GLN A 220 -6.70 13.26 10.52
C GLN A 220 -5.37 13.93 10.18
N ILE A 221 -4.29 13.14 10.01
CA ILE A 221 -2.94 13.71 9.82
C ILE A 221 -2.65 14.11 8.38
N ALA A 222 -3.29 13.48 7.39
CA ALA A 222 -2.98 13.70 5.98
C ALA A 222 -3.06 15.18 5.54
N PRO A 223 -4.12 15.95 5.85
CA PRO A 223 -4.16 17.39 5.52
C PRO A 223 -3.09 18.19 6.27
N GLN A 224 -2.78 17.83 7.52
CA GLN A 224 -1.78 18.51 8.33
C GLN A 224 -0.36 18.25 7.82
N ILE A 225 -0.06 17.03 7.37
CA ILE A 225 1.23 16.69 6.71
C ILE A 225 1.41 17.51 5.43
N LYS A 226 0.33 17.68 4.66
CA LYS A 226 0.35 18.51 3.44
C LYS A 226 0.69 19.97 3.74
N GLU A 227 0.29 20.49 4.88
CA GLU A 227 0.62 21.83 5.34
C GLU A 227 2.05 21.92 5.90
N ASN A 228 2.47 20.91 6.67
CA ASN A 228 3.79 20.87 7.29
C ASN A 228 4.35 19.43 7.40
N LYS A 229 5.00 18.95 6.34
CA LYS A 229 5.66 17.63 6.33
C LYS A 229 6.94 17.54 7.17
N GLN A 230 7.41 18.64 7.76
CA GLN A 230 8.56 18.67 8.66
C GLN A 230 8.15 18.58 10.13
N ASP A 231 6.87 18.39 10.42
CA ASP A 231 6.39 18.15 11.78
C ASP A 231 6.73 16.72 12.20
N TYR A 232 7.59 16.62 13.22
CA TYR A 232 8.06 15.32 13.75
C TYR A 232 6.91 14.47 14.27
N HIS A 233 5.94 15.06 14.94
CA HIS A 233 4.81 14.31 15.51
C HIS A 233 3.95 13.71 14.39
N LEU A 234 3.58 14.51 13.39
CA LEU A 234 2.76 14.05 12.27
C LEU A 234 3.47 12.93 11.47
N MET A 235 4.77 13.09 11.19
CA MET A 235 5.52 12.06 10.47
C MET A 235 5.79 10.82 11.33
N SER A 236 5.84 10.94 12.65
CA SER A 236 5.88 9.81 13.58
C SER A 236 4.59 8.99 13.52
N GLU A 237 3.44 9.65 13.57
CA GLU A 237 2.14 9.01 13.46
C GLU A 237 1.95 8.31 12.10
N PHE A 238 2.38 8.96 11.01
CA PHE A 238 2.34 8.34 9.68
C PHE A 238 3.24 7.11 9.60
N MET A 239 4.50 7.21 10.04
CA MET A 239 5.47 6.12 9.98
C MET A 239 4.99 4.91 10.80
N MET A 240 4.51 5.14 12.02
CA MET A 240 3.96 4.07 12.85
C MET A 240 2.68 3.47 12.26
N SER A 241 1.79 4.29 11.73
CA SER A 241 0.57 3.81 11.06
C SER A 241 0.90 2.90 9.88
N ALA A 242 1.89 3.28 9.05
CA ALA A 242 2.32 2.48 7.91
C ALA A 242 2.91 1.12 8.33
N THR A 243 3.74 1.10 9.36
CA THR A 243 4.31 -0.14 9.92
C THR A 243 3.22 -1.05 10.49
N MET A 244 2.28 -0.49 11.25
CA MET A 244 1.20 -1.27 11.88
C MET A 244 0.13 -1.73 10.89
N ALA A 245 0.00 -1.08 9.75
CA ALA A 245 -0.97 -1.43 8.71
C ALA A 245 -0.70 -2.79 8.06
N LEU A 246 0.56 -3.26 8.01
CA LEU A 246 0.91 -4.51 7.34
C LEU A 246 2.03 -5.30 8.06
N ASN A 247 1.92 -5.45 9.35
CA ASN A 247 2.82 -6.30 10.16
C ASN A 247 2.14 -7.56 10.71
N GLY A 248 0.94 -7.88 10.23
CA GLY A 248 0.12 -9.02 10.67
C GLY A 248 -0.72 -8.74 11.92
N PHE A 249 -0.60 -7.56 12.55
CA PHE A 249 -1.25 -7.27 13.82
C PHE A 249 -2.78 -7.13 13.67
N ILE A 250 -3.25 -6.41 12.67
CA ILE A 250 -4.69 -6.21 12.44
C ILE A 250 -5.35 -7.36 11.65
N ALA A 251 -4.54 -8.30 11.14
CA ALA A 251 -5.00 -9.49 10.41
C ALA A 251 -5.27 -10.71 11.32
N MET A 252 -5.00 -10.60 12.63
CA MET A 252 -5.11 -11.75 13.55
C MET A 252 -6.53 -12.33 13.60
N GLY A 253 -6.70 -13.52 12.97
CA GLY A 253 -7.93 -14.28 12.98
C GLY A 253 -9.10 -13.63 12.24
N VAL A 254 -8.81 -12.78 11.26
CA VAL A 254 -9.81 -12.20 10.35
C VAL A 254 -9.46 -12.49 8.89
N SER A 255 -10.46 -12.44 8.01
CA SER A 255 -10.27 -12.60 6.57
C SER A 255 -9.57 -11.40 5.95
N GLU A 256 -8.82 -11.62 4.89
CA GLU A 256 -8.14 -10.59 4.10
C GLU A 256 -8.57 -10.68 2.62
N ASP A 257 -8.64 -9.54 1.90
CA ASP A 257 -9.14 -9.48 0.52
C ASP A 257 -8.01 -9.53 -0.53
N TRP A 258 -7.16 -8.52 -0.54
CA TRP A 258 -6.02 -8.32 -1.46
C TRP A 258 -6.35 -8.13 -2.96
N ALA A 259 -7.61 -8.14 -3.37
CA ALA A 259 -7.98 -8.01 -4.77
C ALA A 259 -7.57 -6.66 -5.38
N THR A 260 -7.70 -5.57 -4.62
CA THR A 260 -7.27 -4.24 -5.06
C THR A 260 -5.77 -4.20 -5.33
N HIS A 261 -4.95 -4.77 -4.44
CA HIS A 261 -3.51 -4.84 -4.61
C HIS A 261 -3.12 -5.66 -5.84
N MET A 262 -3.76 -6.79 -6.06
CA MET A 262 -3.41 -7.67 -7.19
C MET A 262 -3.78 -7.03 -8.54
N ILE A 263 -4.90 -6.30 -8.64
CA ILE A 263 -5.22 -5.50 -9.82
C ILE A 263 -4.23 -4.32 -9.98
N GLY A 264 -3.88 -3.66 -8.88
CA GLY A 264 -2.89 -2.58 -8.87
C GLY A 264 -1.49 -3.04 -9.32
N HIS A 265 -1.10 -4.27 -8.98
CA HIS A 265 0.16 -4.87 -9.44
C HIS A 265 0.22 -5.01 -10.97
N GLU A 266 -0.89 -5.38 -11.62
CA GLU A 266 -0.94 -5.45 -13.10
C GLU A 266 -0.79 -4.05 -13.72
N LEU A 267 -1.45 -3.03 -13.17
CA LEU A 267 -1.27 -1.65 -13.62
C LEU A 267 0.18 -1.17 -13.46
N THR A 268 0.83 -1.55 -12.36
CA THR A 268 2.26 -1.27 -12.17
C THR A 268 3.12 -2.01 -13.19
N ALA A 269 2.88 -3.31 -13.41
CA ALA A 269 3.68 -4.15 -14.31
C ALA A 269 3.56 -3.70 -15.77
N LEU A 270 2.36 -3.31 -16.21
CA LEU A 270 2.10 -2.92 -17.59
C LEU A 270 2.49 -1.46 -17.89
N HIS A 271 2.30 -0.55 -16.93
CA HIS A 271 2.41 0.89 -17.19
C HIS A 271 3.44 1.60 -16.31
N GLY A 272 4.17 0.89 -15.45
CA GLY A 272 5.18 1.48 -14.56
C GLY A 272 4.62 2.44 -13.51
N MET A 273 3.32 2.38 -13.22
CA MET A 273 2.68 3.28 -12.25
C MET A 273 3.21 3.05 -10.83
N THR A 274 3.31 4.13 -10.06
CA THR A 274 3.63 4.06 -8.63
C THR A 274 2.54 3.29 -7.89
N HIS A 275 2.93 2.39 -7.00
CA HIS A 275 2.01 1.45 -6.33
C HIS A 275 0.84 2.16 -5.62
N GLY A 276 1.10 3.10 -4.71
CA GLY A 276 0.03 3.85 -4.04
C GLY A 276 -0.92 4.61 -4.98
N GLN A 277 -0.41 5.04 -6.15
CA GLN A 277 -1.25 5.66 -7.19
C GLN A 277 -2.21 4.64 -7.83
N THR A 278 -1.79 3.40 -8.07
CA THR A 278 -2.68 2.36 -8.61
C THR A 278 -3.79 2.02 -7.62
N LEU A 279 -3.47 1.98 -6.33
CA LEU A 279 -4.45 1.70 -5.28
C LEU A 279 -5.51 2.80 -5.14
N ALA A 280 -5.10 4.08 -5.24
CA ALA A 280 -6.02 5.21 -5.23
C ALA A 280 -7.05 5.17 -6.40
N ILE A 281 -6.67 4.58 -7.54
CA ILE A 281 -7.55 4.37 -8.69
C ILE A 281 -8.45 3.14 -8.47
N VAL A 282 -7.86 2.01 -8.09
CA VAL A 282 -8.55 0.71 -8.10
C VAL A 282 -9.51 0.57 -6.92
N PHE A 283 -9.12 0.99 -5.72
CA PHE A 283 -9.90 0.74 -4.51
C PHE A 283 -11.32 1.31 -4.54
N PRO A 284 -11.58 2.57 -4.97
CA PRO A 284 -12.95 3.06 -5.13
C PRO A 284 -13.78 2.25 -6.15
N GLY A 285 -13.15 1.74 -7.20
CA GLY A 285 -13.77 0.85 -8.20
C GLY A 285 -14.15 -0.51 -7.61
N THR A 286 -13.27 -1.08 -6.77
CA THR A 286 -13.54 -2.30 -6.00
C THR A 286 -14.75 -2.12 -5.10
N LEU A 287 -14.80 -1.04 -4.32
CA LEU A 287 -15.95 -0.75 -3.45
C LEU A 287 -17.26 -0.60 -4.25
N ARG A 288 -17.24 0.10 -5.39
CA ARG A 288 -18.43 0.24 -6.27
C ARG A 288 -18.90 -1.10 -6.81
N THR A 289 -17.97 -1.93 -7.25
CA THR A 289 -18.28 -3.23 -7.88
C THR A 289 -18.83 -4.22 -6.87
N LEU A 290 -18.28 -4.24 -5.66
CA LEU A 290 -18.63 -5.16 -4.59
C LEU A 290 -19.59 -4.55 -3.56
N ALA A 291 -20.23 -3.40 -3.88
CA ALA A 291 -21.07 -2.64 -2.95
C ALA A 291 -22.21 -3.47 -2.34
N ASP A 292 -22.85 -4.34 -3.11
CA ASP A 292 -23.93 -5.18 -2.60
C ASP A 292 -23.40 -6.28 -1.68
N LYS A 293 -22.30 -6.95 -2.03
CA LYS A 293 -21.66 -7.98 -1.22
C LYS A 293 -21.13 -7.42 0.10
N LYS A 294 -20.48 -6.26 0.05
CA LYS A 294 -19.81 -5.62 1.19
C LYS A 294 -20.65 -4.52 1.87
N ARG A 295 -21.96 -4.45 1.58
CA ARG A 295 -22.85 -3.37 2.02
C ARG A 295 -22.74 -3.03 3.49
N ASP A 296 -22.89 -4.03 4.36
CA ASP A 296 -22.91 -3.81 5.80
C ASP A 296 -21.55 -3.29 6.31
N LYS A 297 -20.47 -3.80 5.75
CA LYS A 297 -19.12 -3.35 6.10
C LYS A 297 -18.84 -1.93 5.57
N ILE A 298 -19.33 -1.59 4.39
CA ILE A 298 -19.23 -0.22 3.84
C ILE A 298 -20.05 0.76 4.70
N LEU A 299 -21.24 0.37 5.18
CA LEU A 299 -22.03 1.20 6.08
C LEU A 299 -21.32 1.42 7.43
N GLN A 300 -20.75 0.36 8.01
CA GLN A 300 -19.93 0.45 9.22
C GLN A 300 -18.74 1.40 9.03
N TYR A 301 -18.00 1.23 7.94
CA TYR A 301 -16.87 2.08 7.56
C TYR A 301 -17.27 3.54 7.37
N GLY A 302 -18.37 3.78 6.64
CA GLY A 302 -18.91 5.11 6.40
C GLY A 302 -19.29 5.83 7.67
N GLU A 303 -19.94 5.13 8.59
CA GLU A 303 -20.33 5.68 9.89
C GLU A 303 -19.10 6.00 10.76
N ARG A 304 -18.16 5.05 10.87
CA ARG A 304 -17.10 5.12 11.87
C ARG A 304 -15.91 5.96 11.44
N ILE A 305 -15.63 6.04 10.14
CA ILE A 305 -14.49 6.82 9.60
C ILE A 305 -14.96 8.16 9.05
N TRP A 306 -16.06 8.18 8.31
CA TRP A 306 -16.52 9.39 7.59
C TRP A 306 -17.69 10.13 8.27
N GLY A 307 -18.29 9.54 9.31
CA GLY A 307 -19.46 10.12 9.97
C GLY A 307 -20.73 10.08 9.10
N VAL A 308 -20.83 9.16 8.14
CA VAL A 308 -22.00 9.02 7.26
C VAL A 308 -23.08 8.22 7.98
N THR A 309 -23.95 8.93 8.71
CA THR A 309 -25.00 8.35 9.57
C THR A 309 -26.41 8.50 9.03
N SER A 310 -26.66 9.51 8.15
CA SER A 310 -27.98 9.89 7.68
C SER A 310 -28.26 9.43 6.26
N GLY A 311 -29.49 9.10 5.94
CA GLY A 311 -29.95 8.65 4.62
C GLY A 311 -30.22 7.15 4.55
N VAL A 312 -30.87 6.71 3.45
CA VAL A 312 -31.11 5.30 3.18
C VAL A 312 -29.80 4.57 2.89
N PRO A 313 -29.71 3.24 3.13
CA PRO A 313 -28.47 2.48 3.00
C PRO A 313 -27.74 2.67 1.67
N SER A 314 -28.44 2.72 0.54
CA SER A 314 -27.83 2.90 -0.78
C SER A 314 -27.15 4.27 -0.94
N VAL A 315 -27.75 5.34 -0.42
CA VAL A 315 -27.18 6.68 -0.42
C VAL A 315 -25.96 6.74 0.49
N ARG A 316 -26.03 6.13 1.68
CA ARG A 316 -24.90 6.06 2.62
C ARG A 316 -23.70 5.31 2.01
N VAL A 317 -23.95 4.20 1.31
CA VAL A 317 -22.90 3.44 0.59
C VAL A 317 -22.24 4.32 -0.47
N SER A 318 -23.02 4.98 -1.34
CA SER A 318 -22.48 5.86 -2.39
C SER A 318 -21.63 7.00 -1.79
N LEU A 319 -22.16 7.65 -0.75
CA LEU A 319 -21.50 8.76 -0.08
C LEU A 319 -20.18 8.32 0.60
N THR A 320 -20.16 7.12 1.17
CA THR A 320 -18.95 6.55 1.78
C THR A 320 -17.86 6.32 0.73
N ILE A 321 -18.22 5.78 -0.44
CA ILE A 321 -17.27 5.55 -1.54
C ILE A 321 -16.77 6.89 -2.11
N GLU A 322 -17.66 7.89 -2.26
CA GLU A 322 -17.28 9.23 -2.70
C GLU A 322 -16.29 9.89 -1.74
N LYS A 323 -16.52 9.82 -0.42
CA LYS A 323 -15.59 10.36 0.58
C LYS A 323 -14.23 9.67 0.57
N THR A 324 -14.21 8.37 0.31
CA THR A 324 -12.96 7.63 0.15
C THR A 324 -12.18 8.10 -1.09
N GLU A 325 -12.87 8.31 -2.20
CA GLU A 325 -12.25 8.84 -3.42
C GLU A 325 -11.80 10.29 -3.23
N GLU A 326 -12.60 11.11 -2.55
CA GLU A 326 -12.26 12.48 -2.19
C GLU A 326 -10.98 12.54 -1.33
N PHE A 327 -10.82 11.63 -0.38
CA PHE A 327 -9.60 11.52 0.42
C PHE A 327 -8.36 11.37 -0.47
N PHE A 328 -8.38 10.44 -1.42
CA PHE A 328 -7.25 10.25 -2.35
C PHE A 328 -7.01 11.47 -3.26
N ARG A 329 -8.07 12.12 -3.73
CA ARG A 329 -7.95 13.37 -4.49
C ARG A 329 -7.33 14.50 -3.68
N ASN A 330 -7.69 14.61 -2.40
CA ASN A 330 -7.13 15.61 -1.49
C ASN A 330 -5.65 15.37 -1.19
N LEU A 331 -5.16 14.12 -1.30
CA LEU A 331 -3.74 13.81 -1.32
C LEU A 331 -3.04 14.27 -2.61
N GLY A 332 -3.77 14.62 -3.66
CA GLY A 332 -3.24 14.99 -4.98
C GLY A 332 -3.06 13.79 -5.92
N LEU A 333 -3.69 12.65 -5.61
CA LEU A 333 -3.63 11.46 -6.44
C LEU A 333 -4.77 11.42 -7.47
N LYS A 334 -4.50 10.82 -8.61
CA LYS A 334 -5.51 10.47 -9.61
C LYS A 334 -6.37 9.33 -9.08
N THR A 335 -7.66 9.36 -9.35
CA THR A 335 -8.62 8.34 -8.88
C THR A 335 -9.35 7.64 -10.02
N ARG A 336 -8.98 7.94 -11.25
CA ARG A 336 -9.57 7.37 -12.46
C ARG A 336 -8.49 6.89 -13.43
N LEU A 337 -8.79 5.83 -14.19
CA LEU A 337 -7.89 5.27 -15.19
C LEU A 337 -7.61 6.25 -16.32
N ASP A 338 -8.64 6.91 -16.82
CA ASP A 338 -8.54 7.90 -17.88
C ASP A 338 -7.73 9.15 -17.46
N GLU A 339 -7.83 9.59 -16.20
CA GLU A 339 -6.95 10.62 -15.65
C GLU A 339 -5.46 10.20 -15.70
N ALA A 340 -5.21 8.89 -15.58
CA ALA A 340 -3.87 8.32 -15.66
C ALA A 340 -3.43 7.98 -17.10
N GLY A 341 -4.29 8.20 -18.10
CA GLY A 341 -4.02 7.86 -19.49
C GLY A 341 -4.13 6.37 -19.81
N ILE A 342 -4.85 5.60 -18.99
CA ILE A 342 -5.04 4.16 -19.15
C ILE A 342 -6.35 3.89 -19.87
N GLY A 343 -6.28 3.20 -21.02
CA GLY A 343 -7.41 2.87 -21.89
C GLY A 343 -8.02 1.50 -21.63
N ASP A 344 -8.98 1.14 -22.50
CA ASP A 344 -9.70 -0.15 -22.42
C ASP A 344 -8.80 -1.34 -22.80
N ASP A 345 -7.78 -1.14 -23.61
CA ASP A 345 -6.76 -2.14 -23.96
C ASP A 345 -6.04 -2.69 -22.73
N ALA A 346 -5.72 -1.85 -21.76
CA ALA A 346 -5.14 -2.27 -20.50
C ALA A 346 -6.10 -3.14 -19.68
N ILE A 347 -7.40 -2.82 -19.69
CA ILE A 347 -8.42 -3.63 -18.99
C ILE A 347 -8.46 -5.03 -19.58
N GLU A 348 -8.51 -5.15 -20.92
CA GLU A 348 -8.57 -6.44 -21.62
C GLU A 348 -7.29 -7.26 -21.36
N GLU A 349 -6.14 -6.62 -21.35
CA GLU A 349 -4.87 -7.30 -21.08
C GLU A 349 -4.82 -7.83 -19.62
N ILE A 350 -5.27 -7.05 -18.64
CA ILE A 350 -5.32 -7.49 -17.23
C ILE A 350 -6.28 -8.69 -17.09
N VAL A 351 -7.45 -8.62 -17.72
CA VAL A 351 -8.44 -9.72 -17.71
C VAL A 351 -7.86 -10.97 -18.35
N ARG A 352 -7.19 -10.85 -19.49
CA ARG A 352 -6.52 -11.96 -20.16
C ARG A 352 -5.51 -12.64 -19.22
N ARG A 353 -4.65 -11.86 -18.56
CA ARG A 353 -3.64 -12.36 -17.61
C ARG A 353 -4.27 -13.06 -16.41
N PHE A 354 -5.36 -12.50 -15.84
CA PHE A 354 -6.08 -13.13 -14.75
C PHE A 354 -6.65 -14.49 -15.16
N ASN A 355 -7.26 -14.57 -16.35
CA ASN A 355 -7.83 -15.82 -16.87
C ASN A 355 -6.75 -16.87 -17.16
N GLU A 356 -5.63 -16.48 -17.78
CA GLU A 356 -4.51 -17.39 -18.07
C GLU A 356 -3.87 -17.99 -16.83
N ARG A 357 -3.80 -17.22 -15.73
CA ARG A 357 -3.28 -17.68 -14.44
C ARG A 357 -4.34 -18.38 -13.58
N GLY A 358 -5.60 -18.39 -13.97
CA GLY A 358 -6.70 -18.88 -13.14
C GLY A 358 -6.83 -18.06 -11.85
N ALA A 359 -6.54 -16.75 -11.91
CA ALA A 359 -6.52 -15.88 -10.74
C ALA A 359 -7.93 -15.70 -10.15
N ALA A 360 -8.04 -15.86 -8.83
CA ALA A 360 -9.26 -15.67 -8.06
C ALA A 360 -8.87 -15.08 -6.69
N TYR A 361 -9.03 -13.78 -6.56
CA TYR A 361 -8.66 -13.02 -5.35
C TYR A 361 -9.91 -12.63 -4.55
N GLY A 362 -9.69 -11.89 -3.45
CA GLY A 362 -10.75 -11.54 -2.51
C GLY A 362 -10.91 -12.57 -1.40
N GLU A 363 -11.57 -12.19 -0.31
CA GLU A 363 -11.76 -13.04 0.87
C GLU A 363 -12.50 -14.35 0.60
N ASP A 364 -13.25 -14.45 -0.50
CA ASP A 364 -13.97 -15.67 -0.93
C ASP A 364 -13.41 -16.23 -2.25
N GLY A 365 -12.30 -15.67 -2.79
CA GLY A 365 -11.73 -16.09 -4.06
C GLY A 365 -12.66 -15.85 -5.27
N ASP A 366 -13.50 -14.84 -5.21
CA ASP A 366 -14.52 -14.55 -6.21
C ASP A 366 -14.16 -13.37 -7.15
N VAL A 367 -13.06 -12.68 -6.91
CA VAL A 367 -12.54 -11.66 -7.81
C VAL A 367 -11.72 -12.31 -8.93
N THR A 368 -12.43 -12.86 -9.91
CA THR A 368 -11.89 -13.46 -11.13
C THR A 368 -11.61 -12.39 -12.19
N GLY A 369 -11.11 -12.77 -13.38
CA GLY A 369 -10.87 -11.85 -14.48
C GLY A 369 -12.11 -11.04 -14.87
N GLU A 370 -13.30 -11.64 -14.85
CA GLU A 370 -14.55 -10.91 -15.18
C GLU A 370 -14.95 -9.91 -14.08
N VAL A 371 -14.72 -10.24 -12.82
CA VAL A 371 -14.96 -9.27 -11.74
C VAL A 371 -13.92 -8.15 -11.77
N ALA A 372 -12.65 -8.47 -12.06
CA ALA A 372 -11.60 -7.48 -12.27
C ALA A 372 -11.94 -6.51 -13.43
N ARG A 373 -12.52 -7.02 -14.53
CA ARG A 373 -13.06 -6.18 -15.62
C ARG A 373 -14.06 -5.15 -15.11
N ARG A 374 -15.05 -5.60 -14.34
CA ARG A 374 -16.08 -4.70 -13.78
C ARG A 374 -15.49 -3.68 -12.81
N ILE A 375 -14.50 -4.09 -11.99
CA ILE A 375 -13.79 -3.19 -11.10
C ILE A 375 -13.09 -2.09 -11.92
N LEU A 376 -12.30 -2.46 -12.93
CA LEU A 376 -11.56 -1.52 -13.76
C LEU A 376 -12.48 -0.61 -14.60
N GLN A 377 -13.62 -1.11 -15.06
CA GLN A 377 -14.65 -0.28 -15.71
C GLN A 377 -15.22 0.77 -14.74
N ASN A 378 -15.44 0.40 -13.46
CA ASN A 378 -15.87 1.32 -12.41
C ASN A 378 -14.76 2.29 -11.92
N CYS A 379 -13.51 2.10 -12.38
CA CYS A 379 -12.41 3.04 -12.22
C CYS A 379 -12.33 4.09 -13.32
N LYS A 380 -13.19 4.07 -14.33
CA LYS A 380 -13.24 5.11 -15.38
C LYS A 380 -14.14 6.25 -14.95
N SER A 381 -13.87 7.45 -15.48
CA SER A 381 -14.81 8.57 -15.38
C SER A 381 -16.15 8.20 -16.02
N LYS A 382 -17.25 8.59 -15.40
CA LYS A 382 -18.55 8.45 -16.06
C LYS A 382 -18.52 9.29 -17.34
N LYS A 383 -18.75 8.69 -18.51
CA LYS A 383 -19.00 9.45 -19.73
C LYS A 383 -20.27 10.26 -19.46
N GLU A 384 -20.19 11.58 -19.59
CA GLU A 384 -21.41 12.37 -19.74
C GLU A 384 -22.08 11.85 -21.02
N THR A 385 -23.15 11.12 -20.87
CA THR A 385 -24.05 10.87 -21.99
C THR A 385 -24.67 12.22 -22.33
N THR A 386 -24.12 12.88 -23.34
CA THR A 386 -24.85 13.92 -24.05
C THR A 386 -25.97 13.22 -24.83
N ASP A 387 -27.08 12.94 -24.14
CA ASP A 387 -28.29 12.60 -24.80
C ASP A 387 -28.74 13.85 -25.61
N THR A 388 -28.51 13.77 -26.92
CA THR A 388 -29.02 14.72 -27.91
C THR A 388 -30.51 14.47 -28.18
N GLU A 389 -31.31 14.33 -27.13
CA GLU A 389 -32.76 14.47 -27.20
C GLU A 389 -33.25 15.13 -25.90
N GLY A 390 -33.58 16.37 -26.04
CA GLY A 390 -34.17 17.39 -25.21
C GLY A 390 -34.94 17.01 -23.96
N THR A 391 -34.26 16.45 -22.92
CA THR A 391 -34.71 16.61 -21.53
C THR A 391 -33.48 16.50 -20.60
N SER A 392 -32.90 17.65 -20.33
CA SER A 392 -31.80 17.77 -19.35
C SER A 392 -32.34 17.43 -17.96
N MET A 393 -32.23 16.19 -17.52
CA MET A 393 -32.24 15.87 -16.07
C MET A 393 -30.92 16.39 -15.49
N LYS A 394 -30.94 17.59 -14.96
CA LYS A 394 -29.88 18.08 -14.10
C LYS A 394 -29.89 17.24 -12.85
N THR A 395 -28.88 16.38 -12.65
CA THR A 395 -28.60 15.76 -11.36
C THR A 395 -28.28 16.88 -10.38
N VAL A 396 -29.24 17.25 -9.56
CA VAL A 396 -29.04 18.22 -8.50
C VAL A 396 -28.25 17.50 -7.40
N ILE A 397 -26.98 17.84 -7.24
CA ILE A 397 -26.21 17.44 -6.05
C ILE A 397 -26.84 18.20 -4.88
N LEU A 398 -27.62 17.49 -4.08
CA LEU A 398 -28.14 17.99 -2.81
C LEU A 398 -26.99 18.13 -1.84
N THR A 399 -26.42 19.33 -1.73
CA THR A 399 -25.49 19.67 -0.65
C THR A 399 -26.18 19.50 0.70
N SER A 400 -25.48 18.95 1.68
CA SER A 400 -26.01 18.74 3.03
C SER A 400 -26.54 20.02 3.62
N PHE A 401 -27.83 20.06 3.92
CA PHE A 401 -28.44 21.20 4.62
C PHE A 401 -28.20 21.09 6.13
N LYS A 402 -27.70 22.16 6.72
CA LYS A 402 -27.49 22.26 8.18
C LYS A 402 -28.77 22.48 9.00
N SER A 403 -29.97 22.44 8.39
CA SER A 403 -31.24 22.57 9.11
C SER A 403 -32.38 21.79 8.42
N ASP A 404 -33.20 21.12 9.23
CA ASP A 404 -34.40 20.38 8.79
C ASP A 404 -35.42 21.22 8.02
N VAL A 405 -35.49 22.53 8.29
CA VAL A 405 -36.42 23.47 7.63
C VAL A 405 -36.10 23.62 6.14
N ARG A 406 -34.81 23.65 5.76
CA ARG A 406 -34.42 23.73 4.34
C ARG A 406 -34.64 22.43 3.60
N ALA A 407 -34.48 21.28 4.26
CA ALA A 407 -34.77 19.98 3.69
C ALA A 407 -36.26 19.80 3.36
N HIS A 408 -37.13 20.24 4.27
CA HIS A 408 -38.60 20.23 4.03
C HIS A 408 -39.02 21.18 2.90
N MET A 409 -38.46 22.39 2.84
CA MET A 409 -38.76 23.32 1.72
C MET A 409 -38.37 22.76 0.36
N LEU A 410 -37.25 22.01 0.27
CA LEU A 410 -36.83 21.39 -0.97
C LEU A 410 -37.71 20.18 -1.35
N GLN A 411 -38.16 19.41 -0.35
CA GLN A 411 -39.11 18.31 -0.56
C GLN A 411 -40.45 18.80 -1.12
N ASP A 412 -40.93 19.91 -0.62
CA ASP A 412 -42.19 20.55 -1.08
C ASP A 412 -42.02 21.15 -2.49
N LEU A 413 -40.83 21.70 -2.78
CA LEU A 413 -40.53 22.24 -4.12
C LEU A 413 -40.42 21.11 -5.16
N LEU A 414 -39.76 20.00 -4.85
CA LEU A 414 -39.67 18.84 -5.75
C LEU A 414 -41.02 18.16 -5.99
N LYS A 415 -41.86 18.05 -4.96
CA LYS A 415 -43.25 17.57 -5.08
C LYS A 415 -44.11 18.45 -6.00
N ASN A 416 -43.94 19.79 -5.92
CA ASN A 416 -44.66 20.72 -6.75
C ASN A 416 -44.23 20.75 -8.23
N GLU A 417 -42.98 20.32 -8.49
CA GLU A 417 -42.42 20.21 -9.86
C GLU A 417 -42.62 18.79 -10.45
N GLY A 418 -43.25 17.87 -9.71
CA GLY A 418 -43.57 16.51 -10.21
C GLY A 418 -42.36 15.57 -10.24
N ILE A 419 -41.35 15.83 -9.40
CA ILE A 419 -40.11 15.04 -9.28
C ILE A 419 -40.14 14.18 -8.02
#